data_fc267af71065d5c89cf5ac8d33982b88
#
_entry.id   fc267af71065d5c89cf5ac8d33982b88
#
_cell.length_a   1.000
_cell.length_b   1.000
_cell.length_c   1.000
_cell.angle_alpha   90.00
_cell.angle_beta   90.00
_cell.angle_gamma   90.00
#
_symmetry.space_group_name_H-M   'P 1'
#
loop_
_entity.id
_entity.type
_entity.pdbx_description
1 polymer ?
#
loop_
_entity_poly.entity_id
_entity_poly.type
_entity_poly.pdbx_seq_one_letter_code
_entity_poly.pdbx_strand_id
1 'polypeptide(L)'
;MVRVVYQTRIGYYAELFVYPIVVGGLLLYDIDGSGVALHSGWWFAAACGAMFWTLTEYLVHRFVYHKVPILRDLHGMHHSRPCDFIGAPIWVSAVSFCSLFFLLALLWDVQIASGTTSGLIVGYVSYLLIHDAVHRWQLDEKSWLRSHRLRHLRHHRNAEPGNFGVTTGFWDLVFGTAIVPERARGPRPVTSTEATPRTS
;
A
#
# COMPACT_ATOMS: atom_id res chain seq x y z
N MET A 1 -24.71 10.59 -5.30
CA MET A 1 -23.74 11.04 -6.31
C MET A 1 -22.49 11.53 -5.55
N VAL A 2 -21.45 10.71 -5.43
CA VAL A 2 -20.23 11.08 -4.72
C VAL A 2 -19.52 12.12 -5.58
N ARG A 3 -19.34 13.36 -5.09
CA ARG A 3 -18.48 14.34 -5.75
C ARG A 3 -17.05 13.78 -5.68
N VAL A 4 -16.54 13.39 -6.84
CA VAL A 4 -15.16 12.94 -6.99
C VAL A 4 -14.23 14.08 -6.57
N VAL A 5 -13.43 13.87 -5.55
CA VAL A 5 -12.41 14.82 -5.16
C VAL A 5 -11.17 14.55 -6.00
N TYR A 6 -11.13 15.12 -7.21
CA TYR A 6 -9.86 15.25 -7.94
C TYR A 6 -8.97 16.16 -7.11
N GLN A 7 -7.80 15.68 -6.76
CA GLN A 7 -6.80 16.51 -6.11
C GLN A 7 -6.09 17.39 -7.14
N THR A 8 -5.62 18.56 -6.70
CA THR A 8 -4.61 19.29 -7.47
C THR A 8 -3.30 18.49 -7.47
N ARG A 9 -2.43 18.71 -8.46
CA ARG A 9 -1.10 18.06 -8.49
C ARG A 9 -0.32 18.31 -7.19
N ILE A 10 -0.39 19.53 -6.65
CA ILE A 10 0.26 19.89 -5.38
C ILE A 10 -0.34 19.09 -4.23
N GLY A 11 -1.67 19.01 -4.13
CA GLY A 11 -2.34 18.24 -3.07
C GLY A 11 -2.01 16.74 -3.11
N TYR A 12 -1.93 16.17 -4.32
CA TYR A 12 -1.60 14.76 -4.51
C TYR A 12 -0.17 14.41 -4.04
N TYR A 13 0.79 15.28 -4.34
CA TYR A 13 2.19 15.05 -3.95
C TYR A 13 2.57 15.66 -2.59
N ALA A 14 1.67 16.38 -1.93
CA ALA A 14 1.97 17.05 -0.65
C ALA A 14 2.51 16.07 0.42
N GLU A 15 1.95 14.86 0.47
CA GLU A 15 2.35 13.84 1.45
C GLU A 15 3.82 13.40 1.29
N LEU A 16 4.35 13.38 0.06
CA LEU A 16 5.75 13.04 -0.20
C LEU A 16 6.74 14.07 0.35
N PHE A 17 6.28 15.29 0.61
CA PHE A 17 7.11 16.36 1.20
C PHE A 17 6.84 16.53 2.69
N VAL A 18 5.58 16.48 3.09
CA VAL A 18 5.18 16.71 4.49
C VAL A 18 5.66 15.58 5.40
N TYR A 19 5.47 14.32 5.01
CA TYR A 19 5.80 13.20 5.88
C TYR A 19 7.28 12.97 6.15
N PRO A 20 8.21 13.16 5.22
CA PRO A 20 9.65 13.17 5.56
C PRO A 20 10.01 14.24 6.59
N ILE A 21 9.36 15.42 6.54
CA ILE A 21 9.58 16.48 7.54
C ILE A 21 9.02 16.04 8.91
N VAL A 22 7.84 15.43 8.95
CA VAL A 22 7.26 14.90 10.19
C VAL A 22 8.17 13.83 10.81
N VAL A 23 8.65 12.88 10.02
CA VAL A 23 9.59 11.84 10.50
C VAL A 23 10.89 12.46 11.01
N GLY A 24 11.43 13.44 10.29
CA GLY A 24 12.61 14.20 10.74
C GLY A 24 12.36 14.93 12.07
N GLY A 25 11.19 15.54 12.24
CA GLY A 25 10.78 16.20 13.49
C GLY A 25 10.66 15.24 14.66
N LEU A 26 10.04 14.07 14.45
CA LEU A 26 9.91 13.02 15.48
C LEU A 26 11.28 12.47 15.87
N LEU A 27 12.19 12.28 14.90
CA LEU A 27 13.55 11.85 15.13
C LEU A 27 14.35 12.86 15.95
N LEU A 28 14.29 14.15 15.58
CA LEU A 28 14.98 15.23 16.29
C LEU A 28 14.45 15.37 17.73
N TYR A 29 13.13 15.27 17.92
CA TYR A 29 12.52 15.30 19.24
C TYR A 29 13.07 14.19 20.15
N ASP A 30 13.24 12.98 19.63
CA ASP A 30 13.77 11.86 20.39
C ASP A 30 15.25 12.04 20.75
N ILE A 31 16.05 12.62 19.84
CA ILE A 31 17.47 12.96 20.09
C ILE A 31 17.60 14.00 21.19
N ASP A 32 16.85 15.10 21.12
CA ASP A 32 16.92 16.20 22.09
C ASP A 32 16.40 15.79 23.47
N GLY A 33 15.31 14.98 23.50
CA GLY A 33 14.67 14.54 24.74
C GLY A 33 15.50 13.56 25.58
N SER A 34 16.40 12.81 24.93
CA SER A 34 17.21 11.77 25.62
C SER A 34 18.65 12.21 25.94
N GLY A 35 19.14 13.31 25.34
CA GLY A 35 20.51 13.80 25.54
C GLY A 35 21.64 12.84 25.12
N VAL A 36 21.31 11.70 24.55
CA VAL A 36 22.22 10.63 24.12
C VAL A 36 21.69 10.01 22.83
N ALA A 37 22.59 9.46 22.02
CA ALA A 37 22.30 8.78 20.77
C ALA A 37 21.00 7.94 20.84
N LEU A 38 20.18 8.05 19.79
CA LEU A 38 18.95 7.29 19.56
C LEU A 38 18.99 5.91 20.19
N HIS A 39 18.12 5.67 21.13
CA HIS A 39 18.04 4.38 21.78
C HIS A 39 17.70 3.29 20.76
N SER A 40 18.34 2.14 20.86
CA SER A 40 18.07 0.97 20.02
C SER A 40 16.58 0.61 19.95
N GLY A 41 15.81 0.94 21.00
CA GLY A 41 14.36 0.77 21.06
C GLY A 41 13.59 1.60 20.03
N TRP A 42 13.99 2.85 19.75
CA TRP A 42 13.35 3.68 18.73
C TRP A 42 13.51 3.06 17.33
N TRP A 43 14.73 2.66 16.98
CA TRP A 43 14.99 2.02 15.68
C TRP A 43 14.26 0.70 15.51
N PHE A 44 14.19 -0.08 16.60
CA PHE A 44 13.42 -1.33 16.60
C PHE A 44 11.93 -1.05 16.39
N ALA A 45 11.36 -0.08 17.10
CA ALA A 45 9.97 0.33 16.94
C ALA A 45 9.69 0.86 15.52
N ALA A 46 10.61 1.65 14.94
CA ALA A 46 10.49 2.14 13.57
C ALA A 46 10.55 0.99 12.55
N ALA A 47 11.46 0.04 12.72
CA ALA A 47 11.51 -1.15 11.86
C ALA A 47 10.22 -1.97 11.94
N CYS A 48 9.70 -2.21 13.16
CA CYS A 48 8.41 -2.86 13.35
C CYS A 48 7.26 -2.10 12.70
N GLY A 49 7.23 -0.77 12.84
CA GLY A 49 6.24 0.10 12.20
C GLY A 49 6.26 -0.01 10.67
N ALA A 50 7.46 0.03 10.07
CA ALA A 50 7.62 -0.11 8.62
C ALA A 50 7.19 -1.51 8.11
N MET A 51 7.51 -2.56 8.86
CA MET A 51 7.04 -3.92 8.55
C MET A 51 5.53 -4.04 8.70
N PHE A 52 4.97 -3.48 9.77
CA PHE A 52 3.53 -3.51 10.02
C PHE A 52 2.75 -2.72 8.95
N TRP A 53 3.36 -1.66 8.39
CA TRP A 53 2.76 -0.95 7.25
C TRP A 53 2.44 -1.90 6.10
N THR A 54 3.30 -2.84 5.76
CA THR A 54 3.06 -3.74 4.62
C THR A 54 1.79 -4.59 4.77
N LEU A 55 1.48 -5.01 6.01
CA LEU A 55 0.21 -5.68 6.33
C LEU A 55 -0.95 -4.69 6.30
N THR A 56 -0.78 -3.50 6.88
CA THR A 56 -1.80 -2.44 6.90
C THR A 56 -2.19 -2.05 5.47
N GLU A 57 -1.21 -1.82 4.59
CA GLU A 57 -1.43 -1.55 3.17
C GLU A 57 -2.31 -2.64 2.52
N TYR A 58 -1.92 -3.90 2.69
CA TYR A 58 -2.66 -5.04 2.15
C TYR A 58 -4.11 -5.08 2.66
N LEU A 59 -4.32 -4.91 3.98
CA LEU A 59 -5.65 -4.96 4.59
C LEU A 59 -6.52 -3.77 4.16
N VAL A 60 -5.95 -2.56 4.15
CA VAL A 60 -6.64 -1.35 3.69
C VAL A 60 -7.01 -1.49 2.21
N HIS A 61 -6.08 -1.91 1.36
CA HIS A 61 -6.35 -2.10 -0.05
C HIS A 61 -7.46 -3.14 -0.27
N ARG A 62 -7.35 -4.33 0.36
CA ARG A 62 -8.29 -5.42 0.17
C ARG A 62 -9.69 -5.14 0.75
N PHE A 63 -9.76 -4.58 1.95
CA PHE A 63 -11.03 -4.48 2.70
C PHE A 63 -11.61 -3.08 2.72
N VAL A 64 -10.78 -2.04 2.71
CA VAL A 64 -11.26 -0.67 2.76
C VAL A 64 -11.49 -0.12 1.35
N TYR A 65 -10.50 -0.17 0.49
CA TYR A 65 -10.61 0.38 -0.87
C TYR A 65 -11.50 -0.43 -1.79
N HIS A 66 -11.60 -1.74 -1.61
CA HIS A 66 -12.48 -2.57 -2.45
C HIS A 66 -13.88 -2.84 -1.86
N LYS A 67 -14.13 -2.59 -0.57
CA LYS A 67 -15.40 -2.97 0.07
C LYS A 67 -16.18 -1.82 0.69
N VAL A 68 -15.52 -0.78 1.22
CA VAL A 68 -16.20 0.37 1.81
C VAL A 68 -16.76 1.26 0.69
N PRO A 69 -18.08 1.49 0.61
CA PRO A 69 -18.74 2.04 -0.59
C PRO A 69 -18.10 3.29 -1.17
N ILE A 70 -17.86 4.33 -0.35
CA ILE A 70 -17.29 5.60 -0.80
C ILE A 70 -15.84 5.40 -1.31
N LEU A 71 -15.03 4.62 -0.57
CA LEU A 71 -13.63 4.38 -0.90
C LEU A 71 -13.49 3.42 -2.08
N ARG A 72 -14.39 2.44 -2.18
CA ARG A 72 -14.50 1.54 -3.34
C ARG A 72 -14.78 2.32 -4.62
N ASP A 73 -15.70 3.28 -4.57
CA ASP A 73 -16.06 4.07 -5.75
C ASP A 73 -14.90 4.98 -6.20
N LEU A 74 -14.18 5.59 -5.22
CA LEU A 74 -12.95 6.36 -5.48
C LEU A 74 -11.84 5.47 -6.06
N HIS A 75 -11.64 4.29 -5.49
CA HIS A 75 -10.63 3.33 -5.95
C HIS A 75 -10.99 2.75 -7.33
N GLY A 76 -12.28 2.51 -7.61
CA GLY A 76 -12.77 2.12 -8.91
C GLY A 76 -12.50 3.16 -10.00
N MET A 77 -12.56 4.45 -9.66
CA MET A 77 -12.14 5.50 -10.57
C MET A 77 -10.63 5.51 -10.80
N HIS A 78 -9.82 5.28 -9.75
CA HIS A 78 -8.39 5.09 -9.90
C HIS A 78 -8.08 3.89 -10.83
N HIS A 79 -8.80 2.78 -10.72
CA HIS A 79 -8.67 1.65 -11.65
C HIS A 79 -8.97 2.04 -13.10
N SER A 80 -9.96 2.92 -13.32
CA SER A 80 -10.35 3.39 -14.67
C SER A 80 -9.37 4.42 -15.23
N ARG A 81 -8.77 5.24 -14.35
CA ARG A 81 -7.91 6.38 -14.69
C ARG A 81 -6.69 6.42 -13.77
N PRO A 82 -5.79 5.45 -13.89
CA PRO A 82 -4.69 5.26 -12.92
C PRO A 82 -3.65 6.40 -12.93
N CYS A 83 -3.64 7.22 -13.99
CA CYS A 83 -2.75 8.38 -14.09
C CYS A 83 -3.40 9.70 -13.63
N ASP A 84 -4.68 9.70 -13.23
CA ASP A 84 -5.31 10.90 -12.67
C ASP A 84 -4.91 11.09 -11.19
N PHE A 85 -5.02 12.32 -10.69
CA PHE A 85 -4.72 12.65 -9.29
C PHE A 85 -5.91 12.30 -8.39
N ILE A 86 -6.17 10.99 -8.27
CA ILE A 86 -7.26 10.43 -7.47
C ILE A 86 -6.66 9.78 -6.22
N GLY A 87 -7.07 10.25 -5.05
CA GLY A 87 -6.59 9.73 -3.77
C GLY A 87 -7.30 10.38 -2.59
N ALA A 88 -7.06 9.86 -1.40
CA ALA A 88 -7.56 10.47 -0.17
C ALA A 88 -6.82 11.80 0.07
N PRO A 89 -7.50 12.85 0.56
CA PRO A 89 -6.82 14.08 0.97
C PRO A 89 -5.86 13.83 2.14
N ILE A 90 -4.74 14.56 2.19
CA ILE A 90 -3.69 14.44 3.22
C ILE A 90 -4.21 14.48 4.67
N TRP A 91 -5.29 15.20 4.93
CA TRP A 91 -5.85 15.27 6.29
C TRP A 91 -6.35 13.90 6.79
N VAL A 92 -6.75 12.97 5.89
CA VAL A 92 -7.20 11.62 6.28
C VAL A 92 -6.04 10.82 6.86
N SER A 93 -4.91 10.79 6.16
CA SER A 93 -3.71 10.11 6.64
C SER A 93 -3.11 10.82 7.87
N ALA A 94 -3.12 12.17 7.90
CA ALA A 94 -2.63 12.95 9.02
C ALA A 94 -3.42 12.65 10.31
N VAL A 95 -4.76 12.67 10.26
CA VAL A 95 -5.61 12.31 11.41
C VAL A 95 -5.33 10.88 11.86
N SER A 96 -5.17 9.94 10.91
CA SER A 96 -4.89 8.53 11.23
C SER A 96 -3.55 8.38 11.96
N PHE A 97 -2.47 8.98 11.45
CA PHE A 97 -1.15 8.91 12.09
C PHE A 97 -1.09 9.65 13.42
N CYS A 98 -1.71 10.84 13.52
CA CYS A 98 -1.81 11.55 14.80
C CYS A 98 -2.58 10.74 15.85
N SER A 99 -3.75 10.20 15.48
CA SER A 99 -4.56 9.39 16.41
C SER A 99 -3.78 8.15 16.89
N LEU A 100 -3.06 7.49 15.98
CA LEU A 100 -2.24 6.34 16.32
C LEU A 100 -1.07 6.73 17.22
N PHE A 101 -0.36 7.83 16.93
CA PHE A 101 0.73 8.34 17.77
C PHE A 101 0.25 8.60 19.20
N PHE A 102 -0.84 9.33 19.38
CA PHE A 102 -1.38 9.61 20.71
C PHE A 102 -1.86 8.35 21.44
N LEU A 103 -2.47 7.41 20.71
CA LEU A 103 -2.88 6.13 21.28
C LEU A 103 -1.66 5.33 21.78
N LEU A 104 -0.62 5.23 20.98
CA LEU A 104 0.61 4.51 21.35
C LEU A 104 1.34 5.20 22.50
N ALA A 105 1.39 6.55 22.51
CA ALA A 105 2.00 7.32 23.60
C ALA A 105 1.24 7.15 24.92
N LEU A 106 -0.09 6.98 24.85
CA LEU A 106 -0.93 6.73 26.02
C LEU A 106 -0.78 5.31 26.56
N LEU A 107 -0.64 4.31 25.66
CA LEU A 107 -0.59 2.89 26.04
C LEU A 107 0.81 2.42 26.46
N TRP A 108 1.85 3.04 25.93
CA TRP A 108 3.26 2.70 26.20
C TRP A 108 4.03 3.95 26.63
N ASP A 109 4.73 4.56 25.71
CA ASP A 109 5.50 5.79 25.90
C ASP A 109 5.69 6.55 24.59
N VAL A 110 6.16 7.80 24.70
CA VAL A 110 6.35 8.70 23.55
C VAL A 110 7.44 8.19 22.59
N GLN A 111 8.47 7.50 23.09
CA GLN A 111 9.57 7.01 22.28
C GLN A 111 9.12 5.85 21.38
N ILE A 112 8.39 4.88 21.92
CA ILE A 112 7.79 3.78 21.15
C ILE A 112 6.77 4.34 20.14
N ALA A 113 5.93 5.30 20.58
CA ALA A 113 4.96 5.95 19.70
C ALA A 113 5.64 6.67 18.53
N SER A 114 6.70 7.45 18.82
CA SER A 114 7.50 8.18 17.83
C SER A 114 8.16 7.23 16.83
N GLY A 115 8.85 6.21 17.31
CA GLY A 115 9.51 5.21 16.46
C GLY A 115 8.50 4.47 15.58
N THR A 116 7.47 3.88 16.17
CA THR A 116 6.46 3.10 15.44
C THR A 116 5.73 3.95 14.40
N THR A 117 5.30 5.17 14.76
CA THR A 117 4.63 6.08 13.82
C THR A 117 5.56 6.50 12.69
N SER A 118 6.84 6.79 12.99
CA SER A 118 7.84 7.10 11.96
C SER A 118 8.01 5.95 10.97
N GLY A 119 8.10 4.72 11.46
CA GLY A 119 8.20 3.53 10.63
C GLY A 119 6.99 3.33 9.73
N LEU A 120 5.78 3.47 10.28
CA LEU A 120 4.53 3.41 9.51
C LEU A 120 4.48 4.48 8.42
N ILE A 121 4.89 5.72 8.73
CA ILE A 121 4.94 6.82 7.76
C ILE A 121 5.96 6.51 6.66
N VAL A 122 7.14 5.99 6.97
CA VAL A 122 8.14 5.58 5.98
C VAL A 122 7.58 4.50 5.06
N GLY A 123 6.90 3.50 5.61
CA GLY A 123 6.21 2.46 4.84
C GLY A 123 5.13 3.06 3.92
N TYR A 124 4.32 3.97 4.43
CA TYR A 124 3.29 4.68 3.67
C TYR A 124 3.86 5.53 2.52
N VAL A 125 4.89 6.30 2.78
CA VAL A 125 5.58 7.10 1.74
C VAL A 125 6.18 6.18 0.67
N SER A 126 6.76 5.05 1.08
CA SER A 126 7.26 4.03 0.14
C SER A 126 6.14 3.48 -0.74
N TYR A 127 4.96 3.19 -0.16
CA TYR A 127 3.76 2.80 -0.91
C TYR A 127 3.37 3.87 -1.93
N LEU A 128 3.27 5.14 -1.52
CA LEU A 128 2.89 6.24 -2.43
C LEU A 128 3.87 6.36 -3.61
N LEU A 129 5.17 6.29 -3.34
CA LEU A 129 6.22 6.37 -4.36
C LEU A 129 6.17 5.19 -5.34
N ILE A 130 6.07 3.96 -4.83
CA ILE A 130 5.99 2.75 -5.66
C ILE A 130 4.70 2.78 -6.49
N HIS A 131 3.57 3.12 -5.88
CA HIS A 131 2.27 3.18 -6.55
C HIS A 131 2.25 4.23 -7.67
N ASP A 132 2.80 5.43 -7.43
CA ASP A 132 2.95 6.46 -8.46
C ASP A 132 3.90 5.98 -9.58
N ALA A 133 5.04 5.41 -9.21
CA ALA A 133 6.03 4.94 -10.16
C ALA A 133 5.50 3.83 -11.10
N VAL A 134 4.75 2.86 -10.56
CA VAL A 134 4.21 1.75 -11.39
C VAL A 134 3.17 2.23 -12.40
N HIS A 135 2.50 3.35 -12.14
CA HIS A 135 1.52 3.94 -13.05
C HIS A 135 2.11 4.94 -14.04
N ARG A 136 3.06 5.76 -13.60
CA ARG A 136 3.47 6.97 -14.35
C ARG A 136 4.88 6.91 -14.93
N TRP A 137 5.82 6.18 -14.29
CA TRP A 137 7.20 6.21 -14.71
C TRP A 137 7.46 5.28 -15.90
N GLN A 138 8.40 5.67 -16.75
CA GLN A 138 8.95 4.75 -17.75
C GLN A 138 9.99 3.86 -17.06
N LEU A 139 9.62 2.61 -16.82
CA LEU A 139 10.48 1.65 -16.13
C LEU A 139 11.27 0.82 -17.14
N ASP A 140 12.58 0.78 -16.97
CA ASP A 140 13.46 -0.13 -17.69
C ASP A 140 13.09 -1.60 -17.41
N GLU A 141 13.38 -2.48 -18.37
CA GLU A 141 13.15 -3.92 -18.24
C GLU A 141 13.91 -4.54 -17.08
N LYS A 142 15.07 -4.00 -16.72
CA LYS A 142 15.90 -4.44 -15.61
C LYS A 142 15.54 -3.79 -14.28
N SER A 143 14.58 -2.86 -14.25
CA SER A 143 14.18 -2.18 -13.03
C SER A 143 13.55 -3.16 -12.03
N TRP A 144 13.96 -3.08 -10.76
CA TRP A 144 13.33 -3.83 -9.68
C TRP A 144 11.83 -3.51 -9.52
N LEU A 145 11.41 -2.29 -9.88
CA LEU A 145 10.01 -1.87 -9.89
C LEU A 145 9.16 -2.59 -10.95
N ARG A 146 9.78 -3.25 -11.95
CA ARG A 146 9.04 -3.98 -12.98
C ARG A 146 8.15 -5.07 -12.41
N SER A 147 8.64 -5.81 -11.43
CA SER A 147 7.84 -6.85 -10.76
C SER A 147 6.62 -6.29 -10.03
N HIS A 148 6.79 -5.14 -9.34
CA HIS A 148 5.70 -4.41 -8.69
C HIS A 148 4.68 -3.93 -9.73
N ARG A 149 5.16 -3.33 -10.83
CA ARG A 149 4.29 -2.89 -11.93
C ARG A 149 3.47 -4.02 -12.52
N LEU A 150 4.09 -5.14 -12.86
CA LEU A 150 3.39 -6.28 -13.46
C LEU A 150 2.35 -6.87 -12.50
N ARG A 151 2.65 -6.94 -11.21
CA ARG A 151 1.72 -7.39 -10.16
C ARG A 151 0.54 -6.44 -10.03
N HIS A 152 0.81 -5.13 -9.95
CA HIS A 152 -0.22 -4.10 -9.80
C HIS A 152 -1.08 -3.92 -11.06
N LEU A 153 -0.51 -4.01 -12.25
CA LEU A 153 -1.28 -4.00 -13.51
C LEU A 153 -2.21 -5.22 -13.64
N ARG A 154 -1.83 -6.39 -13.09
CA ARG A 154 -2.75 -7.54 -13.02
C ARG A 154 -3.90 -7.26 -12.07
N HIS A 155 -3.65 -6.61 -10.92
CA HIS A 155 -4.67 -6.14 -10.00
C HIS A 155 -5.69 -5.24 -10.72
N HIS A 156 -5.24 -4.28 -11.53
CA HIS A 156 -6.11 -3.39 -12.29
C HIS A 156 -6.91 -4.07 -13.42
N ARG A 157 -6.45 -5.19 -13.96
CA ARG A 157 -7.03 -5.81 -15.18
C ARG A 157 -7.90 -7.02 -14.92
N ASN A 158 -7.77 -7.66 -13.78
CA ASN A 158 -8.50 -8.88 -13.50
C ASN A 158 -9.92 -8.62 -13.01
N ALA A 159 -10.87 -9.41 -13.51
CA ALA A 159 -12.26 -9.39 -13.05
C ALA A 159 -12.38 -9.81 -11.57
N GLU A 160 -11.54 -10.77 -11.14
CA GLU A 160 -11.44 -11.15 -9.73
C GLU A 160 -10.31 -10.38 -9.05
N PRO A 161 -10.59 -9.69 -7.93
CA PRO A 161 -9.60 -8.89 -7.25
C PRO A 161 -8.54 -9.76 -6.55
N GLY A 162 -7.29 -9.41 -6.74
CA GLY A 162 -6.13 -10.02 -6.10
C GLY A 162 -4.89 -9.15 -6.31
N ASN A 163 -3.72 -9.57 -5.82
CA ASN A 163 -2.49 -8.76 -5.83
C ASN A 163 -2.67 -7.40 -5.16
N PHE A 164 -3.22 -7.39 -3.95
CA PHE A 164 -3.51 -6.16 -3.21
C PHE A 164 -2.26 -5.46 -2.67
N GLY A 165 -1.18 -6.21 -2.43
CA GLY A 165 0.08 -5.62 -1.96
C GLY A 165 0.81 -4.88 -3.08
N VAL A 166 1.04 -3.58 -2.91
CA VAL A 166 1.81 -2.73 -3.84
C VAL A 166 3.29 -2.75 -3.50
N THR A 167 3.65 -2.51 -2.23
CA THR A 167 5.05 -2.54 -1.76
C THR A 167 5.61 -3.95 -1.71
N THR A 168 4.81 -4.94 -1.38
CA THR A 168 5.21 -6.35 -1.37
C THR A 168 4.07 -7.28 -1.79
N GLY A 169 4.37 -8.39 -2.44
CA GLY A 169 3.40 -9.46 -2.72
C GLY A 169 3.32 -10.53 -1.64
N PHE A 170 4.04 -10.35 -0.52
CA PHE A 170 4.14 -11.35 0.54
C PHE A 170 2.76 -11.72 1.11
N TRP A 171 1.94 -10.71 1.44
CA TRP A 171 0.62 -10.94 2.01
C TRP A 171 -0.38 -11.55 1.02
N ASP A 172 -0.22 -11.27 -0.27
CA ASP A 172 -1.00 -11.96 -1.31
C ASP A 172 -0.70 -13.46 -1.35
N LEU A 173 0.55 -13.86 -1.11
CA LEU A 173 0.91 -15.27 -0.98
C LEU A 173 0.34 -15.89 0.30
N VAL A 174 0.50 -15.20 1.45
CA VAL A 174 0.01 -15.67 2.76
C VAL A 174 -1.51 -15.88 2.76
N PHE A 175 -2.25 -14.94 2.17
CA PHE A 175 -3.72 -14.98 2.16
C PHE A 175 -4.33 -15.57 0.87
N GLY A 176 -3.50 -16.13 -0.01
CA GLY A 176 -3.96 -16.83 -1.22
C GLY A 176 -4.61 -15.91 -2.26
N THR A 177 -4.26 -14.62 -2.29
CA THR A 177 -4.80 -13.63 -3.25
C THR A 177 -3.82 -13.30 -4.37
N ALA A 178 -2.70 -14.02 -4.46
CA ALA A 178 -1.73 -13.84 -5.54
C ALA A 178 -2.29 -14.31 -6.88
N ILE A 179 -2.32 -13.41 -7.88
CA ILE A 179 -2.75 -13.74 -9.25
C ILE A 179 -1.57 -14.35 -9.99
N VAL A 180 -1.64 -15.67 -10.20
CA VAL A 180 -0.62 -16.42 -10.95
C VAL A 180 -0.86 -16.25 -12.46
N PRO A 181 0.17 -15.90 -13.27
CA PRO A 181 0.03 -15.81 -14.71
C PRO A 181 -0.41 -17.14 -15.34
N GLU A 182 -1.29 -17.08 -16.32
CA GLU A 182 -1.84 -18.29 -16.99
C GLU A 182 -0.75 -19.19 -17.58
N ARG A 183 0.37 -18.62 -18.03
CA ARG A 183 1.55 -19.38 -18.52
C ARG A 183 2.27 -20.21 -17.44
N ALA A 184 2.06 -19.91 -16.15
CA ALA A 184 2.61 -20.67 -15.04
C ALA A 184 1.64 -21.78 -14.55
N ARG A 185 0.39 -21.75 -15.01
CA ARG A 185 -0.53 -22.88 -14.89
C ARG A 185 -0.21 -23.82 -16.03
N GLY A 186 0.40 -24.97 -15.76
CA GLY A 186 0.58 -26.03 -16.76
C GLY A 186 -0.70 -26.32 -17.53
N PRO A 187 -0.63 -27.01 -18.68
CA PRO A 187 -1.81 -27.33 -19.48
C PRO A 187 -2.90 -27.93 -18.58
N ARG A 188 -4.12 -27.39 -18.65
CA ARG A 188 -5.25 -27.97 -17.94
C ARG A 188 -5.37 -29.46 -18.37
N PRO A 189 -5.55 -30.39 -17.43
CA PRO A 189 -5.87 -31.76 -17.79
C PRO A 189 -7.11 -31.72 -18.69
N VAL A 190 -6.99 -32.25 -19.89
CA VAL A 190 -8.13 -32.45 -20.78
C VAL A 190 -9.00 -33.49 -20.10
N THR A 191 -10.10 -33.05 -19.48
CA THR A 191 -11.12 -33.96 -18.99
C THR A 191 -11.77 -34.62 -20.23
N SER A 192 -11.39 -35.85 -20.49
CA SER A 192 -11.97 -36.71 -21.52
C SER A 192 -13.41 -37.06 -21.18
N THR A 193 -14.33 -36.11 -21.36
CA THR A 193 -15.77 -36.35 -21.25
C THR A 193 -16.49 -35.64 -22.39
N GLU A 194 -16.06 -35.89 -23.62
CA GLU A 194 -16.97 -35.77 -24.77
C GLU A 194 -17.27 -37.16 -25.25
N ALA A 195 -18.39 -37.63 -24.73
CA ALA A 195 -19.00 -38.89 -25.17
C ALA A 195 -19.33 -38.79 -26.66
N THR A 196 -18.80 -39.71 -27.42
CA THR A 196 -19.16 -40.02 -28.83
C THR A 196 -20.68 -40.03 -29.00
N PRO A 197 -21.24 -39.31 -29.99
CA PRO A 197 -22.64 -39.55 -30.38
C PRO A 197 -22.77 -40.95 -30.98
N ARG A 198 -23.62 -41.79 -30.37
CA ARG A 198 -24.07 -43.05 -30.97
C ARG A 198 -24.93 -42.73 -32.19
N THR A 199 -24.40 -43.01 -33.37
CA THR A 199 -25.19 -43.13 -34.60
C THR A 199 -25.89 -44.50 -34.60
N SER A 200 -27.20 -44.47 -34.61
CA SER A 200 -28.08 -45.57 -35.02
C SER A 200 -28.91 -45.11 -36.19
#